data_7cd663ea0f4c77f4e48c953984ba6e6f
#
_entry.id   7cd663ea0f4c77f4e48c953984ba6e6f
#
_cell.length_a   1.000
_cell.length_b   1.000
_cell.length_c   1.000
_cell.angle_alpha   90.00
_cell.angle_beta   90.00
_cell.angle_gamma   90.00
#
_symmetry.space_group_name_H-M   'P 1'
#
loop_
_entity.id
_entity.type
_entity.pdbx_description
1 polymer ?
#
loop_
_entity_poly.entity_id
_entity_poly.type
_entity_poly.pdbx_seq_one_letter_code
_entity_poly.pdbx_strand_id
1 'polypeptide(L)'
;VSHSTDDIFDEFGYRRLSEKYGVGLIDLNNTDFESVGNPEFLRFDNIYYPSVLKDAFLVSLPVLKGDDEFEMAGALSNMIGAFPARHYKGFFSTGKNKIRKWNLKYSVHDINLCKMPDFALIDASEHGYILAGQPLEMDKQGARLLGFDWKEIGYLKLLDDTLSEERDKDKSVGELIER
;
A
#
# COMPACT_ATOMS: atom_id res chain seq x y z
N VAL A 1 -0.42 2.43 24.20
CA VAL A 1 -1.60 1.57 24.29
C VAL A 1 -1.84 1.05 22.88
N SER A 2 -1.77 -0.27 22.68
CA SER A 2 -2.05 -0.87 21.36
C SER A 2 -3.56 -1.04 21.27
N HIS A 3 -4.22 -0.22 20.49
CA HIS A 3 -5.64 -0.38 20.15
C HIS A 3 -5.80 -1.61 19.25
N SER A 4 -6.84 -2.40 19.50
CA SER A 4 -7.25 -3.45 18.56
C SER A 4 -7.91 -2.82 17.32
N THR A 5 -8.04 -3.56 16.24
CA THR A 5 -8.78 -3.09 15.05
C THR A 5 -10.23 -2.77 15.39
N ASP A 6 -10.83 -3.57 16.30
CA ASP A 6 -12.18 -3.34 16.78
C ASP A 6 -12.33 -2.02 17.55
N ASP A 7 -11.36 -1.68 18.43
CA ASP A 7 -11.35 -0.40 19.13
C ASP A 7 -11.30 0.78 18.13
N ILE A 8 -10.50 0.64 17.06
CA ILE A 8 -10.38 1.65 15.99
C ILE A 8 -11.71 1.79 15.24
N PHE A 9 -12.39 0.69 14.91
CA PHE A 9 -13.67 0.73 14.23
C PHE A 9 -14.73 1.48 15.04
N ASP A 10 -14.71 1.36 16.38
CA ASP A 10 -15.61 2.06 17.28
C ASP A 10 -15.21 3.53 17.46
N GLU A 11 -13.95 3.80 17.80
CA GLU A 11 -13.43 5.14 18.11
C GLU A 11 -13.56 6.12 16.93
N PHE A 12 -13.28 5.66 15.71
CA PHE A 12 -13.40 6.49 14.50
C PHE A 12 -14.75 6.40 13.80
N GLY A 13 -15.74 5.72 14.40
CA GLY A 13 -17.13 5.67 13.93
C GLY A 13 -17.34 4.82 12.67
N TYR A 14 -16.41 3.94 12.30
CA TYR A 14 -16.57 3.04 11.15
C TYR A 14 -17.77 2.11 11.31
N ARG A 15 -18.08 1.61 12.53
CA ARG A 15 -19.28 0.78 12.76
C ARG A 15 -20.56 1.52 12.41
N ARG A 16 -20.68 2.79 12.80
CA ARG A 16 -21.83 3.63 12.46
C ARG A 16 -21.97 3.84 10.95
N LEU A 17 -20.84 4.00 10.22
CA LEU A 17 -20.86 4.08 8.77
C LEU A 17 -21.25 2.75 8.14
N SER A 18 -20.71 1.64 8.65
CA SER A 18 -21.05 0.28 8.23
C SER A 18 -22.58 0.03 8.34
N GLU A 19 -23.16 0.31 9.49
CA GLU A 19 -24.61 0.18 9.72
C GLU A 19 -25.43 1.10 8.81
N LYS A 20 -25.03 2.36 8.67
CA LYS A 20 -25.74 3.36 7.88
C LYS A 20 -25.77 3.04 6.38
N TYR A 21 -24.69 2.50 5.86
CA TYR A 21 -24.52 2.29 4.42
C TYR A 21 -24.54 0.81 4.00
N GLY A 22 -24.71 -0.11 4.94
CA GLY A 22 -24.76 -1.55 4.67
C GLY A 22 -23.42 -2.11 4.15
N VAL A 23 -22.26 -1.55 4.58
CA VAL A 23 -20.93 -1.99 4.17
C VAL A 23 -20.29 -2.86 5.25
N GLY A 24 -19.57 -3.91 4.85
CA GLY A 24 -18.84 -4.77 5.77
C GLY A 24 -17.57 -4.13 6.30
N LEU A 25 -17.18 -4.48 7.53
CA LEU A 25 -15.87 -4.17 8.10
C LEU A 25 -15.05 -5.45 8.17
N ILE A 26 -13.81 -5.41 7.71
CA ILE A 26 -12.91 -6.57 7.69
C ILE A 26 -11.61 -6.19 8.40
N ASP A 27 -11.27 -6.92 9.47
CA ASP A 27 -9.94 -6.83 10.08
C ASP A 27 -8.97 -7.73 9.30
N LEU A 28 -8.09 -7.12 8.51
CA LEU A 28 -7.10 -7.82 7.71
C LEU A 28 -6.10 -8.65 8.54
N ASN A 29 -6.01 -8.45 9.86
CA ASN A 29 -5.18 -9.30 10.72
C ASN A 29 -5.83 -10.66 11.02
N ASN A 30 -7.14 -10.80 10.80
CA ASN A 30 -7.94 -11.97 11.14
C ASN A 30 -8.58 -12.67 9.93
N THR A 31 -8.14 -12.33 8.71
CA THR A 31 -8.57 -13.02 7.47
C THR A 31 -7.70 -14.23 7.15
N ASP A 32 -8.06 -14.97 6.11
CA ASP A 32 -7.19 -15.96 5.49
C ASP A 32 -6.07 -15.27 4.71
N PHE A 33 -4.93 -15.95 4.58
CA PHE A 33 -3.73 -15.43 3.92
C PHE A 33 -3.19 -16.43 2.92
N GLU A 34 -2.68 -15.89 1.83
CA GLU A 34 -1.88 -16.63 0.85
C GLU A 34 -0.40 -16.26 0.99
N SER A 35 0.48 -17.21 0.67
CA SER A 35 1.90 -16.94 0.51
C SER A 35 2.16 -16.51 -0.92
N VAL A 36 2.50 -15.24 -1.12
CA VAL A 36 2.80 -14.67 -2.42
C VAL A 36 4.30 -14.49 -2.55
N GLY A 37 4.90 -15.07 -3.59
CA GLY A 37 6.28 -14.85 -4.01
C GLY A 37 6.32 -14.08 -5.31
N ASN A 38 7.31 -13.21 -5.48
CA ASN A 38 7.55 -12.47 -6.72
C ASN A 38 9.06 -12.32 -6.91
N PRO A 39 9.63 -12.63 -8.08
CA PRO A 39 11.07 -12.51 -8.34
C PRO A 39 11.59 -11.07 -8.23
N GLU A 40 10.72 -10.08 -8.38
CA GLU A 40 11.07 -8.65 -8.25
C GLU A 40 10.98 -8.15 -6.78
N PHE A 41 10.66 -9.01 -5.81
CA PHE A 41 10.72 -8.61 -4.40
C PHE A 41 12.15 -8.28 -4.00
N LEU A 42 12.32 -7.13 -3.35
CA LEU A 42 13.62 -6.61 -2.93
C LEU A 42 14.00 -7.04 -1.52
N ARG A 43 13.03 -7.47 -0.72
CA ARG A 43 13.23 -7.77 0.69
C ARG A 43 12.70 -9.11 1.14
N PHE A 44 11.52 -9.50 0.66
CA PHE A 44 10.84 -10.72 1.11
C PHE A 44 11.00 -11.84 0.08
N ASP A 45 11.28 -13.06 0.54
CA ASP A 45 11.16 -14.24 -0.33
C ASP A 45 9.69 -14.52 -0.63
N ASN A 46 8.83 -14.32 0.37
CA ASN A 46 7.38 -14.46 0.27
C ASN A 46 6.69 -13.51 1.25
N ILE A 47 5.52 -13.02 0.87
CA ILE A 47 4.63 -12.20 1.69
C ILE A 47 3.35 -12.96 1.99
N TYR A 48 2.96 -13.04 3.27
CA TYR A 48 1.61 -13.45 3.65
C TYR A 48 0.65 -12.30 3.33
N TYR A 49 -0.15 -12.47 2.28
CA TYR A 49 -1.05 -11.45 1.77
C TYR A 49 -2.52 -11.83 2.05
N PRO A 50 -3.40 -10.92 2.52
CA PRO A 50 -4.79 -11.22 2.79
C PRO A 50 -5.52 -11.68 1.53
N SER A 51 -6.04 -12.92 1.52
CA SER A 51 -6.70 -13.51 0.34
C SER A 51 -7.89 -12.69 -0.14
N VAL A 52 -8.61 -12.05 0.81
CA VAL A 52 -9.77 -11.18 0.50
C VAL A 52 -9.43 -9.98 -0.39
N LEU A 53 -8.18 -9.54 -0.41
CA LEU A 53 -7.76 -8.40 -1.22
C LEU A 53 -7.35 -8.80 -2.65
N LYS A 54 -7.05 -10.08 -2.89
CA LYS A 54 -6.44 -10.54 -4.14
C LYS A 54 -7.31 -10.25 -5.36
N ASP A 55 -8.57 -10.63 -5.30
CA ASP A 55 -9.54 -10.50 -6.40
C ASP A 55 -10.49 -9.30 -6.25
N ALA A 56 -10.31 -8.51 -5.17
CA ALA A 56 -11.13 -7.32 -4.94
C ALA A 56 -10.69 -6.16 -5.84
N PHE A 57 -11.64 -5.31 -6.25
CA PHE A 57 -11.30 -3.97 -6.74
C PHE A 57 -10.92 -3.12 -5.52
N LEU A 58 -9.64 -2.78 -5.43
CA LEU A 58 -9.04 -2.19 -4.25
C LEU A 58 -8.90 -0.68 -4.40
N VAL A 59 -9.55 0.07 -3.51
CA VAL A 59 -9.43 1.53 -3.43
C VAL A 59 -8.64 1.92 -2.19
N SER A 60 -7.54 2.63 -2.36
CA SER A 60 -6.77 3.19 -1.25
C SER A 60 -7.26 4.61 -0.91
N LEU A 61 -7.57 4.86 0.38
CA LEU A 61 -8.12 6.12 0.90
C LEU A 61 -7.21 6.73 1.98
N PRO A 62 -6.01 7.19 1.65
CA PRO A 62 -5.11 7.82 2.62
C PRO A 62 -5.37 9.31 2.78
N VAL A 63 -4.82 9.86 3.88
CA VAL A 63 -4.57 11.30 4.00
C VAL A 63 -3.14 11.58 3.56
N LEU A 64 -2.95 12.57 2.67
CA LEU A 64 -1.64 13.00 2.22
C LEU A 64 -0.89 13.74 3.33
N LYS A 65 0.31 13.29 3.66
CA LYS A 65 1.19 14.00 4.61
C LYS A 65 2.65 13.62 4.41
N GLY A 66 3.56 14.49 4.83
CA GLY A 66 4.96 14.12 5.05
C GLY A 66 5.06 13.09 6.17
N ASP A 67 6.03 12.20 6.09
CA ASP A 67 6.23 11.12 7.07
C ASP A 67 7.72 10.81 7.23
N ASP A 68 8.19 10.69 8.46
CA ASP A 68 9.62 10.48 8.75
C ASP A 68 10.11 9.07 8.35
N GLU A 69 9.22 8.08 8.26
CA GLU A 69 9.57 6.69 7.92
C GLU A 69 9.38 6.39 6.43
N PHE A 70 8.35 6.97 5.80
CA PHE A 70 7.99 6.74 4.38
C PHE A 70 8.39 7.91 3.47
N GLU A 71 8.92 9.01 4.05
CA GLU A 71 9.12 10.30 3.38
C GLU A 71 7.78 10.97 3.06
N MET A 72 6.79 10.20 2.61
CA MET A 72 5.42 10.62 2.32
C MET A 72 4.42 9.48 2.59
N ALA A 73 3.32 9.78 3.27
CA ALA A 73 2.16 8.91 3.34
C ALA A 73 1.21 9.20 2.16
N GLY A 74 0.96 8.17 1.35
CA GLY A 74 0.11 8.20 0.17
C GLY A 74 -0.61 6.88 -0.06
N ALA A 75 -1.14 6.67 -1.26
CA ALA A 75 -1.95 5.50 -1.60
C ALA A 75 -1.15 4.18 -1.53
N LEU A 76 0.10 4.20 -2.00
CA LEU A 76 0.95 3.02 -2.05
C LEU A 76 1.54 2.68 -0.68
N SER A 77 1.98 3.68 0.10
CA SER A 77 2.46 3.45 1.47
C SER A 77 1.35 2.97 2.41
N ASN A 78 0.09 3.32 2.16
CA ASN A 78 -1.08 2.84 2.89
C ASN A 78 -1.21 1.30 2.83
N MET A 79 -0.69 0.66 1.76
CA MET A 79 -0.69 -0.79 1.61
C MET A 79 0.14 -1.55 2.66
N ILE A 80 0.98 -0.89 3.43
CA ILE A 80 1.60 -1.47 4.64
C ILE A 80 0.55 -2.03 5.61
N GLY A 81 -0.66 -1.47 5.59
CA GLY A 81 -1.81 -1.99 6.33
C GLY A 81 -2.16 -3.45 6.00
N ALA A 82 -1.89 -3.91 4.78
CA ALA A 82 -2.17 -5.27 4.34
C ALA A 82 -1.24 -6.33 4.94
N PHE A 83 -0.07 -5.97 5.48
CA PHE A 83 0.76 -6.92 6.22
C PHE A 83 0.05 -7.38 7.49
N PRO A 84 -0.23 -8.69 7.68
CA PRO A 84 -0.92 -9.18 8.87
C PRO A 84 0.00 -9.15 10.09
N ALA A 85 -0.43 -8.48 11.16
CA ALA A 85 0.39 -8.29 12.36
C ALA A 85 0.89 -9.62 12.95
N ARG A 86 0.09 -10.70 12.91
CA ARG A 86 0.45 -12.01 13.46
C ARG A 86 1.72 -12.62 12.85
N HIS A 87 2.02 -12.34 11.56
CA HIS A 87 3.20 -12.85 10.85
C HIS A 87 4.40 -11.90 10.95
N TYR A 88 4.13 -10.60 11.16
CA TYR A 88 5.14 -9.54 11.11
C TYR A 88 5.40 -8.85 12.45
N LYS A 89 4.82 -9.34 13.54
CA LYS A 89 5.16 -8.96 14.92
C LYS A 89 6.63 -9.26 15.23
N GLY A 90 7.28 -8.37 15.96
CA GLY A 90 8.51 -8.68 16.69
C GLY A 90 8.24 -9.59 17.89
N PHE A 91 9.26 -10.30 18.37
CA PHE A 91 9.12 -11.27 19.47
C PHE A 91 8.61 -10.65 20.78
N PHE A 92 8.96 -9.37 21.03
CA PHE A 92 8.57 -8.59 22.22
C PHE A 92 7.70 -7.38 21.90
N SER A 93 7.03 -7.34 20.78
CA SER A 93 6.30 -6.18 20.31
C SER A 93 4.89 -6.53 19.85
N THR A 94 3.97 -5.62 20.11
CA THR A 94 2.59 -5.68 19.59
C THR A 94 2.46 -5.16 18.15
N GLY A 95 3.46 -4.42 17.67
CA GLY A 95 3.46 -3.81 16.33
C GLY A 95 4.11 -4.66 15.25
N LYS A 96 3.96 -4.24 13.99
CA LYS A 96 4.54 -4.90 12.79
C LYS A 96 6.06 -4.66 12.66
N ASN A 97 6.84 -4.89 13.71
CA ASN A 97 8.24 -4.49 13.77
C ASN A 97 9.14 -5.24 12.79
N LYS A 98 8.74 -6.42 12.31
CA LYS A 98 9.51 -7.15 11.29
C LYS A 98 9.58 -6.41 9.96
N ILE A 99 8.53 -5.66 9.59
CA ILE A 99 8.55 -4.86 8.37
C ILE A 99 9.35 -3.56 8.55
N ARG A 100 9.50 -3.08 9.78
CA ARG A 100 10.28 -1.87 10.14
C ARG A 100 11.76 -2.13 10.39
N LYS A 101 12.19 -3.39 10.46
CA LYS A 101 13.60 -3.75 10.72
C LYS A 101 14.57 -3.24 9.66
N TRP A 102 14.10 -2.97 8.46
CA TRP A 102 14.82 -2.44 7.31
C TRP A 102 14.14 -1.15 6.84
N ASN A 103 14.75 -0.45 5.91
CA ASN A 103 14.11 0.71 5.30
C ASN A 103 12.74 0.33 4.72
N LEU A 104 11.68 1.01 5.17
CA LEU A 104 10.28 0.71 4.84
C LEU A 104 9.97 0.81 3.35
N LYS A 105 10.73 1.58 2.57
CA LYS A 105 10.55 1.69 1.11
C LYS A 105 10.51 0.33 0.41
N TYR A 106 11.34 -0.64 0.86
CA TYR A 106 11.34 -2.00 0.31
C TYR A 106 10.09 -2.78 0.69
N SER A 107 9.57 -2.57 1.90
CA SER A 107 8.31 -3.20 2.32
C SER A 107 7.11 -2.62 1.58
N VAL A 108 7.10 -1.31 1.31
CA VAL A 108 6.07 -0.67 0.47
C VAL A 108 6.16 -1.18 -0.97
N HIS A 109 7.38 -1.29 -1.53
CA HIS A 109 7.59 -1.85 -2.85
C HIS A 109 7.00 -3.27 -2.95
N ASP A 110 7.47 -4.18 -2.12
CA ASP A 110 7.12 -5.60 -2.22
C ASP A 110 5.64 -5.88 -1.95
N ILE A 111 5.00 -5.18 -1.01
CA ILE A 111 3.56 -5.37 -0.74
C ILE A 111 2.69 -4.91 -1.93
N ASN A 112 3.10 -3.87 -2.64
CA ASN A 112 2.40 -3.41 -3.83
C ASN A 112 2.60 -4.32 -5.03
N LEU A 113 3.68 -5.11 -5.08
CA LEU A 113 3.87 -6.16 -6.08
C LEU A 113 3.05 -7.43 -5.78
N CYS A 114 2.50 -7.61 -4.57
CA CYS A 114 1.46 -8.62 -4.33
C CYS A 114 0.16 -8.22 -5.04
N LYS A 115 -0.29 -7.01 -4.80
CA LYS A 115 -1.39 -6.33 -5.49
C LYS A 115 -1.33 -4.84 -5.17
N MET A 116 -1.20 -4.03 -6.22
CA MET A 116 -1.36 -2.58 -6.11
C MET A 116 -2.85 -2.22 -6.02
N PRO A 117 -3.24 -1.14 -5.32
CA PRO A 117 -4.62 -0.64 -5.44
C PRO A 117 -4.98 -0.35 -6.90
N ASP A 118 -6.22 -0.66 -7.26
CA ASP A 118 -6.76 -0.37 -8.59
C ASP A 118 -7.07 1.12 -8.77
N PHE A 119 -7.34 1.81 -7.64
CA PHE A 119 -7.67 3.23 -7.61
C PHE A 119 -7.20 3.88 -6.30
N ALA A 120 -6.84 5.15 -6.37
CA ALA A 120 -6.53 5.98 -5.21
C ALA A 120 -7.50 7.15 -5.12
N LEU A 121 -7.95 7.45 -3.90
CA LEU A 121 -8.62 8.69 -3.54
C LEU A 121 -7.91 9.27 -2.32
N ILE A 122 -7.06 10.26 -2.54
CA ILE A 122 -6.16 10.80 -1.51
C ILE A 122 -6.75 12.11 -0.98
N ASP A 123 -6.97 12.18 0.32
CA ASP A 123 -7.32 13.41 0.99
C ASP A 123 -6.09 14.31 1.13
N ALA A 124 -6.02 15.34 0.31
CA ALA A 124 -5.03 16.42 0.34
C ALA A 124 -5.71 17.77 0.68
N SER A 125 -6.78 17.74 1.48
CA SER A 125 -7.58 18.93 1.81
C SER A 125 -6.78 20.03 2.51
N GLU A 126 -5.74 19.68 3.27
CA GLU A 126 -4.79 20.66 3.84
C GLU A 126 -4.09 21.49 2.77
N HIS A 127 -3.98 20.97 1.54
CA HIS A 127 -3.43 21.66 0.37
C HIS A 127 -4.53 22.14 -0.59
N GLY A 128 -5.81 22.01 -0.23
CA GLY A 128 -6.96 22.43 -1.04
C GLY A 128 -7.37 21.47 -2.15
N TYR A 129 -6.92 20.20 -2.11
CA TYR A 129 -7.17 19.20 -3.15
C TYR A 129 -7.69 17.87 -2.61
N ILE A 130 -8.34 17.12 -3.51
CA ILE A 130 -8.54 15.68 -3.42
C ILE A 130 -7.95 15.11 -4.71
N LEU A 131 -7.01 14.16 -4.58
CA LEU A 131 -6.41 13.49 -5.72
C LEU A 131 -7.12 12.16 -5.97
N ALA A 132 -7.50 11.90 -7.22
CA ALA A 132 -8.24 10.69 -7.57
C ALA A 132 -7.75 10.12 -8.90
N GLY A 133 -7.38 8.83 -8.94
CA GLY A 133 -6.89 8.17 -10.15
C GLY A 133 -5.98 6.98 -9.89
N GLN A 134 -5.07 6.75 -10.83
CA GLN A 134 -4.07 5.67 -10.74
C GLN A 134 -3.13 5.92 -9.54
N PRO A 135 -2.95 4.94 -8.63
CA PRO A 135 -2.26 5.15 -7.35
C PRO A 135 -0.85 5.73 -7.48
N LEU A 136 -0.03 5.19 -8.36
CA LEU A 136 1.35 5.67 -8.55
C LEU A 136 1.38 7.13 -9.05
N GLU A 137 0.51 7.48 -9.99
CA GLU A 137 0.45 8.84 -10.52
C GLU A 137 -0.12 9.83 -9.48
N MET A 138 -1.09 9.38 -8.66
CA MET A 138 -1.64 10.22 -7.58
C MET A 138 -0.61 10.45 -6.48
N ASP A 139 0.17 9.44 -6.12
CA ASP A 139 1.26 9.59 -5.16
C ASP A 139 2.37 10.51 -5.69
N LYS A 140 2.73 10.43 -6.98
CA LYS A 140 3.66 11.38 -7.61
C LYS A 140 3.14 12.82 -7.59
N GLN A 141 1.83 13.02 -7.77
CA GLN A 141 1.22 14.35 -7.64
C GLN A 141 1.19 14.80 -6.18
N GLY A 142 0.90 13.90 -5.24
CA GLY A 142 0.97 14.17 -3.81
C GLY A 142 2.36 14.64 -3.37
N ALA A 143 3.42 13.96 -3.84
CA ALA A 143 4.79 14.39 -3.58
C ALA A 143 5.04 15.85 -4.02
N ARG A 144 4.59 16.22 -5.22
CA ARG A 144 4.71 17.60 -5.72
C ARG A 144 3.94 18.60 -4.86
N LEU A 145 2.74 18.25 -4.38
CA LEU A 145 1.97 19.12 -3.47
C LEU A 145 2.69 19.35 -2.14
N LEU A 146 3.43 18.35 -1.67
CA LEU A 146 4.27 18.46 -0.47
C LEU A 146 5.62 19.14 -0.72
N GLY A 147 5.92 19.54 -1.97
CA GLY A 147 7.17 20.18 -2.36
C GLY A 147 8.35 19.24 -2.57
N PHE A 148 8.11 17.92 -2.70
CA PHE A 148 9.14 16.93 -2.99
C PHE A 148 9.28 16.64 -4.49
N ASP A 149 10.50 16.33 -4.93
CA ASP A 149 10.64 15.56 -6.16
C ASP A 149 10.25 14.10 -5.85
N TRP A 150 9.25 13.57 -6.55
CA TRP A 150 8.79 12.20 -6.34
C TRP A 150 9.91 11.15 -6.54
N LYS A 151 10.95 11.47 -7.32
CA LYS A 151 12.12 10.61 -7.54
C LYS A 151 13.00 10.46 -6.28
N GLU A 152 12.86 11.39 -5.34
CA GLU A 152 13.53 11.34 -4.04
C GLU A 152 12.75 10.50 -3.03
N ILE A 153 11.44 10.27 -3.28
CA ILE A 153 10.61 9.38 -2.46
C ILE A 153 10.95 7.92 -2.80
N GLY A 154 11.66 7.27 -1.90
CA GLY A 154 12.32 5.99 -2.17
C GLY A 154 11.41 4.89 -2.68
N TYR A 155 10.19 4.72 -2.13
CA TYR A 155 9.26 3.68 -2.58
C TYR A 155 8.62 4.02 -3.94
N LEU A 156 8.38 5.31 -4.23
CA LEU A 156 7.82 5.72 -5.52
C LEU A 156 8.80 5.45 -6.66
N LYS A 157 10.06 5.80 -6.43
CA LYS A 157 11.11 5.52 -7.41
C LYS A 157 11.24 4.04 -7.69
N LEU A 158 11.31 3.20 -6.66
CA LEU A 158 11.44 1.74 -6.81
C LEU A 158 10.27 1.16 -7.60
N LEU A 159 9.03 1.52 -7.28
CA LEU A 159 7.85 1.02 -7.99
C LEU A 159 7.79 1.52 -9.44
N ASP A 160 8.14 2.78 -9.70
CA ASP A 160 8.16 3.32 -11.06
C ASP A 160 9.22 2.62 -11.93
N ASP A 161 10.41 2.37 -11.37
CA ASP A 161 11.49 1.65 -12.06
C ASP A 161 11.02 0.21 -12.40
N THR A 162 10.54 -0.56 -11.44
CA THR A 162 10.07 -1.95 -11.64
C THR A 162 8.94 -2.04 -12.67
N LEU A 163 7.90 -1.21 -12.54
CA LEU A 163 6.75 -1.23 -13.47
C LEU A 163 7.11 -0.70 -14.87
N SER A 164 8.14 0.11 -15.00
CA SER A 164 8.63 0.56 -16.31
C SER A 164 9.39 -0.55 -17.02
N GLU A 165 10.22 -1.29 -16.30
CA GLU A 165 10.93 -2.45 -16.84
C GLU A 165 9.98 -3.58 -17.29
N GLU A 166 8.91 -3.84 -16.53
CA GLU A 166 7.88 -4.81 -16.93
C GLU A 166 7.20 -4.39 -18.23
N ARG A 167 6.79 -3.13 -18.35
CA ARG A 167 6.16 -2.60 -19.57
C ARG A 167 7.07 -2.69 -20.81
N ASP A 168 8.36 -2.50 -20.64
CA ASP A 168 9.33 -2.59 -21.75
C ASP A 168 9.61 -4.06 -22.14
N LYS A 169 9.62 -4.98 -21.18
CA LYS A 169 9.67 -6.43 -21.44
C LYS A 169 8.44 -6.88 -22.26
N ASP A 170 7.23 -6.46 -21.86
CA ASP A 170 6.00 -6.84 -22.56
C ASP A 170 5.94 -6.29 -23.99
N LYS A 171 6.39 -5.06 -24.24
CA LYS A 171 6.49 -4.49 -25.60
C LYS A 171 7.43 -5.29 -26.48
N SER A 172 8.60 -5.66 -25.95
CA SER A 172 9.62 -6.42 -26.70
C SER A 172 9.12 -7.83 -27.08
N VAL A 173 8.32 -8.47 -26.23
CA VAL A 173 7.68 -9.77 -26.53
C VAL A 173 6.58 -9.61 -27.58
N GLY A 174 5.75 -8.56 -27.50
CA GLY A 174 4.71 -8.24 -28.48
C GLY A 174 5.28 -8.06 -29.91
N GLU A 175 6.37 -7.31 -30.04
CA GLU A 175 7.05 -7.09 -31.34
C GLU A 175 7.71 -8.36 -31.93
N LEU A 176 8.03 -9.36 -31.10
CA LEU A 176 8.55 -10.66 -31.56
C LEU A 176 7.45 -11.60 -32.06
N ILE A 177 6.21 -11.43 -31.60
CA ILE A 177 5.07 -12.27 -32.01
C ILE A 177 4.44 -11.78 -33.33
N GLU A 178 4.59 -10.50 -33.66
CA GLU A 178 4.06 -9.90 -34.90
C GLU A 178 5.01 -10.05 -36.12
N ARG A 179 6.15 -10.72 -35.96
CA ARG A 179 7.11 -11.04 -37.03
C ARG A 179 7.04 -12.51 -37.42
#